data_d1c958a8711278200ca5a52ac84d8f5f
#
_entry.id   d1c958a8711278200ca5a52ac84d8f5f
#
_cell.length_a   1.000
_cell.length_b   1.000
_cell.length_c   1.000
_cell.angle_alpha   90.00
_cell.angle_beta   90.00
_cell.angle_gamma   90.00
#
_symmetry.space_group_name_H-M   'P 1'
#
loop_
_entity.id
_entity.type
_entity.pdbx_description
1 polymer ?
#
loop_
_entity_poly.entity_id
_entity_poly.type
_entity_poly.pdbx_seq_one_letter_code
_entity_poly.pdbx_strand_id
1 'polypeptide(L)'
;MADGRSVGFSYAMIVPPFIGQEVVRSAGQIADEKGYVKVRDTYQAHGYDNVYAVGIAAAVSVPWQTATPVGVPKTGFPTERMAHVAARNIAAQIRGETPRAHEEFGDMPAVCVMDAGNNGVIILADKMLPPRKHGLLIPGPQAHAMKLGFEKYFLWKARHGYVQLP
;
A
#
# COMPACT_ATOMS: atom_id res chain seq x y z
N MET A 1 -0.20 -23.64 18.79
CA MET A 1 1.04 -23.28 18.06
C MET A 1 1.49 -24.49 17.24
N ALA A 2 2.19 -24.27 16.12
CA ALA A 2 2.63 -25.40 15.28
C ALA A 2 3.60 -26.37 15.97
N ASP A 3 4.23 -25.94 17.06
CA ASP A 3 5.14 -26.72 17.91
C ASP A 3 4.44 -27.44 19.09
N GLY A 4 3.11 -27.46 19.12
CA GLY A 4 2.29 -28.09 20.15
C GLY A 4 2.18 -27.31 21.45
N ARG A 5 2.83 -26.16 21.60
CA ARG A 5 2.70 -25.31 22.81
C ARG A 5 1.33 -24.65 22.87
N SER A 6 0.81 -24.53 24.08
CA SER A 6 -0.42 -23.80 24.39
C SER A 6 -0.10 -22.56 25.19
N VAL A 7 -0.78 -21.46 24.90
CA VAL A 7 -0.69 -20.19 25.62
C VAL A 7 -2.09 -19.85 26.11
N GLY A 8 -2.25 -19.72 27.44
CA GLY A 8 -3.49 -19.23 28.02
C GLY A 8 -3.64 -17.72 27.77
N PHE A 9 -4.85 -17.26 27.45
CA PHE A 9 -5.15 -15.84 27.27
C PHE A 9 -6.59 -15.53 27.69
N SER A 10 -6.80 -14.33 28.16
CA SER A 10 -8.14 -13.81 28.44
C SER A 10 -8.73 -13.01 27.27
N TYR A 11 -7.87 -12.49 26.41
CA TYR A 11 -8.24 -11.79 25.17
C TYR A 11 -7.17 -12.05 24.10
N ALA A 12 -7.61 -12.26 22.86
CA ALA A 12 -6.71 -12.39 21.71
C ALA A 12 -7.26 -11.63 20.51
N MET A 13 -6.40 -10.83 19.88
CA MET A 13 -6.66 -10.24 18.56
C MET A 13 -5.79 -10.95 17.53
N ILE A 14 -6.43 -11.67 16.62
CA ILE A 14 -5.75 -12.43 15.59
C ILE A 14 -6.04 -11.79 14.24
N VAL A 15 -4.97 -11.35 13.56
CA VAL A 15 -5.06 -10.82 12.19
C VAL A 15 -4.46 -11.88 11.26
N PRO A 16 -5.29 -12.67 10.56
CA PRO A 16 -4.78 -13.68 9.62
C PRO A 16 -4.17 -12.99 8.38
N PRO A 17 -3.33 -13.70 7.62
CA PRO A 17 -2.85 -13.21 6.34
C PRO A 17 -4.02 -12.87 5.41
N PHE A 18 -3.94 -11.72 4.74
CA PHE A 18 -4.90 -11.38 3.70
C PHE A 18 -4.68 -12.25 2.46
N ILE A 19 -5.78 -12.62 1.84
CA ILE A 19 -5.82 -13.26 0.53
C ILE A 19 -6.64 -12.40 -0.42
N GLY A 20 -6.34 -12.47 -1.71
CA GLY A 20 -7.06 -11.73 -2.73
C GLY A 20 -8.51 -12.21 -2.87
N GLN A 21 -9.33 -11.33 -3.43
CA GLN A 21 -10.74 -11.62 -3.66
C GLN A 21 -10.93 -12.77 -4.66
N GLU A 22 -12.00 -13.56 -4.47
CA GLU A 22 -12.27 -14.73 -5.31
C GLU A 22 -12.39 -14.38 -6.79
N VAL A 23 -13.01 -13.26 -7.13
CA VAL A 23 -13.12 -12.78 -8.52
C VAL A 23 -11.75 -12.56 -9.18
N VAL A 24 -10.74 -12.15 -8.41
CA VAL A 24 -9.36 -12.00 -8.91
C VAL A 24 -8.65 -13.36 -8.96
N ARG A 25 -8.83 -14.19 -7.95
CA ARG A 25 -8.28 -15.54 -7.89
C ARG A 25 -8.75 -16.42 -9.04
N SER A 26 -10.04 -16.33 -9.40
CA SER A 26 -10.62 -17.06 -10.53
C SER A 26 -10.15 -16.57 -11.89
N ALA A 27 -9.61 -15.34 -11.98
CA ALA A 27 -8.99 -14.78 -13.18
C ALA A 27 -7.53 -15.21 -13.38
N GLY A 28 -7.20 -16.44 -13.15
CA GLY A 28 -5.88 -17.07 -12.96
C GLY A 28 -4.70 -16.58 -13.82
N GLN A 29 -4.94 -15.96 -14.97
CA GLN A 29 -3.86 -15.44 -15.82
C GLN A 29 -3.24 -14.14 -15.28
N ILE A 30 -4.03 -13.29 -14.62
CA ILE A 30 -3.57 -11.99 -14.10
C ILE A 30 -3.21 -12.04 -12.61
N ALA A 31 -3.66 -13.06 -11.88
CA ALA A 31 -3.46 -13.20 -10.44
C ALA A 31 -2.21 -14.02 -10.10
N ASP A 32 -1.64 -13.74 -8.92
CA ASP A 32 -0.72 -14.64 -8.26
C ASP A 32 -1.48 -15.75 -7.48
N GLU A 33 -0.74 -16.67 -6.86
CA GLU A 33 -1.32 -17.78 -6.07
C GLU A 33 -2.16 -17.31 -4.88
N LYS A 34 -1.93 -16.09 -4.39
CA LYS A 34 -2.67 -15.48 -3.28
C LYS A 34 -3.87 -14.67 -3.75
N GLY A 35 -4.08 -14.50 -5.06
CA GLY A 35 -5.17 -13.74 -5.65
C GLY A 35 -4.93 -12.24 -5.74
N TYR A 36 -3.67 -11.81 -5.85
CA TYR A 36 -3.31 -10.43 -6.15
C TYR A 36 -2.90 -10.30 -7.61
N VAL A 37 -3.23 -9.17 -8.23
CA VAL A 37 -2.94 -8.91 -9.64
C VAL A 37 -1.43 -8.62 -9.83
N LYS A 38 -0.77 -9.40 -10.68
CA LYS A 38 0.62 -9.14 -11.09
C LYS A 38 0.67 -7.90 -11.97
N VAL A 39 1.39 -6.87 -11.54
CA VAL A 39 1.48 -5.57 -12.21
C VAL A 39 2.90 -5.18 -12.59
N ARG A 40 3.00 -4.35 -13.63
CA ARG A 40 4.21 -3.62 -14.02
C ARG A 40 4.31 -2.32 -13.20
N ASP A 41 5.39 -1.57 -13.31
CA ASP A 41 5.55 -0.26 -12.64
C ASP A 41 4.59 0.83 -13.17
N THR A 42 3.91 0.53 -14.28
CA THR A 42 2.78 1.31 -14.81
C THR A 42 1.45 0.98 -14.14
N TYR A 43 1.44 0.00 -13.24
CA TYR A 43 0.28 -0.61 -12.58
C TYR A 43 -0.73 -1.28 -13.52
N GLN A 44 -0.32 -1.53 -14.76
CA GLN A 44 -1.04 -2.41 -15.68
C GLN A 44 -0.77 -3.87 -15.34
N ALA A 45 -1.78 -4.73 -15.45
CA ALA A 45 -1.63 -6.16 -15.29
C ALA A 45 -0.67 -6.74 -16.36
N HIS A 46 0.10 -7.77 -15.99
CA HIS A 46 0.94 -8.47 -16.94
C HIS A 46 0.09 -9.09 -18.05
N GLY A 47 0.48 -8.83 -19.31
CA GLY A 47 -0.22 -9.33 -20.49
C GLY A 47 -1.49 -8.58 -20.89
N TYR A 48 -1.88 -7.52 -20.14
CA TYR A 48 -3.08 -6.74 -20.42
C TYR A 48 -2.77 -5.25 -20.29
N ASP A 49 -3.05 -4.49 -21.35
CA ASP A 49 -2.78 -3.06 -21.37
C ASP A 49 -3.95 -2.19 -20.88
N ASN A 50 -5.13 -2.79 -20.76
CA ASN A 50 -6.37 -2.13 -20.32
C ASN A 50 -6.85 -2.55 -18.93
N VAL A 51 -6.07 -3.36 -18.20
CA VAL A 51 -6.38 -3.81 -16.84
C VAL A 51 -5.36 -3.20 -15.88
N TYR A 52 -5.82 -2.53 -14.85
CA TYR A 52 -5.00 -1.89 -13.84
C TYR A 52 -5.32 -2.42 -12.44
N ALA A 53 -4.31 -2.52 -11.59
CA ALA A 53 -4.51 -2.82 -10.18
C ALA A 53 -3.55 -2.00 -9.32
N VAL A 54 -4.07 -1.46 -8.21
CA VAL A 54 -3.33 -0.60 -7.28
C VAL A 54 -3.63 -0.97 -5.83
N GLY A 55 -2.80 -0.52 -4.91
CA GLY A 55 -2.98 -0.75 -3.48
C GLY A 55 -2.93 -2.24 -3.14
N ILE A 56 -3.84 -2.68 -2.27
CA ILE A 56 -3.89 -4.06 -1.79
C ILE A 56 -4.14 -5.06 -2.92
N ALA A 57 -4.84 -4.67 -3.98
CA ALA A 57 -5.11 -5.56 -5.11
C ALA A 57 -3.86 -5.92 -5.93
N ALA A 58 -2.83 -5.09 -5.90
CA ALA A 58 -1.60 -5.32 -6.66
C ALA A 58 -0.65 -6.29 -5.94
N ALA A 59 -0.09 -7.25 -6.68
CA ALA A 59 0.97 -8.13 -6.22
C ALA A 59 2.31 -7.37 -6.23
N VAL A 60 2.71 -6.85 -5.09
CA VAL A 60 4.02 -6.23 -4.89
C VAL A 60 4.84 -7.09 -3.94
N SER A 61 5.99 -7.54 -4.39
CA SER A 61 6.89 -8.39 -3.62
C SER A 61 8.05 -7.59 -3.03
N VAL A 62 8.55 -8.03 -1.88
CA VAL A 62 9.84 -7.55 -1.37
C VAL A 62 10.98 -8.23 -2.14
N PRO A 63 12.08 -7.52 -2.47
CA PRO A 63 13.19 -8.10 -3.22
C PRO A 63 14.14 -8.97 -2.36
N TRP A 64 13.79 -9.27 -1.13
CA TRP A 64 14.57 -10.11 -0.21
C TRP A 64 13.67 -11.12 0.51
N GLN A 65 14.30 -12.13 1.08
CA GLN A 65 13.63 -13.11 1.95
C GLN A 65 14.10 -12.93 3.39
N THR A 66 13.18 -13.09 4.32
CA THR A 66 13.43 -13.10 5.77
C THR A 66 12.94 -14.42 6.36
N ALA A 67 13.47 -14.80 7.54
CA ALA A 67 13.07 -16.02 8.23
C ALA A 67 11.54 -16.09 8.49
N THR A 68 10.93 -14.92 8.76
CA THR A 68 9.47 -14.77 8.79
C THR A 68 9.07 -13.98 7.55
N PRO A 69 8.16 -14.49 6.70
CA PRO A 69 7.71 -13.76 5.53
C PRO A 69 7.13 -12.40 5.89
N VAL A 70 7.61 -11.35 5.24
CA VAL A 70 7.09 -9.99 5.37
C VAL A 70 6.52 -9.51 4.06
N GLY A 71 5.44 -8.74 4.12
CA GLY A 71 4.85 -8.08 2.97
C GLY A 71 5.24 -6.61 2.90
N VAL A 72 4.99 -5.99 1.76
CA VAL A 72 5.12 -4.53 1.61
C VAL A 72 3.91 -3.82 2.23
N PRO A 73 4.10 -2.65 2.85
CA PRO A 73 2.98 -1.88 3.41
C PRO A 73 2.17 -1.24 2.28
N LYS A 74 1.02 -1.81 1.95
CA LYS A 74 0.07 -1.24 0.96
C LYS A 74 -0.98 -0.38 1.67
N THR A 75 -0.51 0.65 2.37
CA THR A 75 -1.34 1.62 3.10
C THR A 75 -1.84 2.74 2.20
N GLY A 76 -2.57 3.71 2.75
CA GLY A 76 -3.19 4.78 1.98
C GLY A 76 -2.22 5.57 1.09
N PHE A 77 -1.09 6.02 1.64
CA PHE A 77 -0.14 6.85 0.90
C PHE A 77 0.46 6.15 -0.35
N PRO A 78 1.08 4.95 -0.25
CA PRO A 78 1.56 4.28 -1.46
C PRO A 78 0.42 3.89 -2.41
N THR A 79 -0.76 3.54 -1.89
CA THR A 79 -1.93 3.25 -2.74
C THR A 79 -2.33 4.46 -3.58
N GLU A 80 -2.33 5.66 -3.00
CA GLU A 80 -2.62 6.91 -3.72
C GLU A 80 -1.60 7.17 -4.82
N ARG A 81 -0.31 6.99 -4.55
CA ARG A 81 0.72 7.13 -5.56
C ARG A 81 0.54 6.16 -6.73
N MET A 82 0.28 4.88 -6.43
CA MET A 82 -0.05 3.88 -7.45
C MET A 82 -1.27 4.29 -8.27
N ALA A 83 -2.32 4.81 -7.62
CA ALA A 83 -3.54 5.27 -8.28
C ALA A 83 -3.29 6.47 -9.20
N HIS A 84 -2.41 7.39 -8.82
CA HIS A 84 -2.01 8.52 -9.67
C HIS A 84 -1.33 8.06 -10.97
N VAL A 85 -0.43 7.07 -10.89
CA VAL A 85 0.21 6.49 -12.07
C VAL A 85 -0.82 5.81 -12.97
N ALA A 86 -1.68 4.97 -12.40
CA ALA A 86 -2.74 4.29 -13.14
C ALA A 86 -3.70 5.28 -13.81
N ALA A 87 -4.15 6.31 -13.09
CA ALA A 87 -5.06 7.33 -13.63
C ALA A 87 -4.45 8.11 -14.80
N ARG A 88 -3.17 8.49 -14.72
CA ARG A 88 -2.45 9.13 -15.82
C ARG A 88 -2.37 8.23 -17.07
N ASN A 89 -2.10 6.96 -16.87
CA ASN A 89 -2.00 5.99 -17.96
C ASN A 89 -3.37 5.72 -18.60
N ILE A 90 -4.43 5.58 -17.79
CA ILE A 90 -5.80 5.45 -18.29
C ILE A 90 -6.20 6.69 -19.08
N ALA A 91 -5.92 7.89 -18.56
CA ALA A 91 -6.22 9.14 -19.27
C ALA A 91 -5.44 9.25 -20.59
N ALA A 92 -4.18 8.82 -20.65
CA ALA A 92 -3.40 8.77 -21.88
C ALA A 92 -4.05 7.81 -22.90
N GLN A 93 -4.44 6.61 -22.48
CA GLN A 93 -5.12 5.65 -23.36
C GLN A 93 -6.44 6.19 -23.92
N ILE A 94 -7.25 6.85 -23.09
CA ILE A 94 -8.51 7.48 -23.54
C ILE A 94 -8.25 8.53 -24.63
N ARG A 95 -7.12 9.24 -24.57
CA ARG A 95 -6.72 10.22 -25.58
C ARG A 95 -6.01 9.60 -26.81
N GLY A 96 -5.86 8.28 -26.85
CA GLY A 96 -5.11 7.59 -27.92
C GLY A 96 -3.59 7.74 -27.81
N GLU A 97 -3.08 8.15 -26.63
CA GLU A 97 -1.66 8.31 -26.33
C GLU A 97 -1.10 7.02 -25.70
N THR A 98 0.20 6.82 -25.84
CA THR A 98 0.89 5.70 -25.17
C THR A 98 1.06 5.97 -23.68
N PRO A 99 0.63 5.07 -22.77
CA PRO A 99 0.89 5.16 -21.35
C PRO A 99 2.40 5.20 -21.05
N ARG A 100 2.85 6.21 -20.31
CA ARG A 100 4.28 6.40 -19.96
C ARG A 100 4.51 6.67 -18.49
N ALA A 101 3.45 6.92 -17.72
CA ALA A 101 3.59 7.11 -16.28
C ALA A 101 3.99 5.78 -15.63
N HIS A 102 5.00 5.82 -14.79
CA HIS A 102 5.49 4.66 -14.04
C HIS A 102 6.08 5.12 -12.72
N GLU A 103 6.04 4.27 -11.73
CA GLU A 103 6.69 4.47 -10.44
C GLU A 103 6.89 3.11 -9.78
N GLU A 104 8.14 2.74 -9.57
CA GLU A 104 8.48 1.53 -8.85
C GLU A 104 8.11 1.69 -7.37
N PHE A 105 7.43 0.69 -6.80
CA PHE A 105 6.97 0.74 -5.41
C PHE A 105 8.12 1.00 -4.41
N GLY A 106 9.28 0.41 -4.65
CA GLY A 106 10.45 0.56 -3.80
C GLY A 106 11.01 1.98 -3.75
N ASP A 107 10.85 2.73 -4.83
CA ASP A 107 11.36 4.09 -4.97
C ASP A 107 10.43 5.18 -4.44
N MET A 108 9.19 4.82 -4.12
CA MET A 108 8.27 5.76 -3.45
C MET A 108 8.83 6.21 -2.12
N PRO A 109 8.66 7.49 -1.73
CA PRO A 109 8.98 7.92 -0.38
C PRO A 109 8.12 7.17 0.65
N ALA A 110 8.70 6.87 1.81
CA ALA A 110 7.96 6.29 2.91
C ALA A 110 7.46 7.40 3.84
N VAL A 111 6.14 7.50 3.97
CA VAL A 111 5.47 8.37 4.93
C VAL A 111 4.52 7.52 5.74
N CYS A 112 4.81 7.36 7.03
CA CYS A 112 3.98 6.58 7.93
C CYS A 112 3.78 7.33 9.25
N VAL A 113 2.56 7.30 9.76
CA VAL A 113 2.22 7.82 11.07
C VAL A 113 1.60 6.70 11.87
N MET A 114 2.35 6.20 12.84
CA MET A 114 1.86 5.23 13.82
C MET A 114 1.27 5.99 15.00
N ASP A 115 0.07 5.63 15.39
CA ASP A 115 -0.64 6.20 16.53
C ASP A 115 -0.88 5.12 17.58
N ALA A 116 -0.53 5.41 18.81
CA ALA A 116 -0.72 4.54 19.98
C ALA A 116 -1.59 5.21 21.06
N GLY A 117 -2.62 5.94 20.64
CA GLY A 117 -3.47 6.75 21.51
C GLY A 117 -2.91 8.16 21.70
N ASN A 118 -2.44 8.53 22.88
CA ASN A 118 -1.92 9.88 23.17
C ASN A 118 -0.47 10.10 22.69
N ASN A 119 0.11 9.13 22.01
CA ASN A 119 1.50 9.14 21.59
C ASN A 119 1.64 8.36 20.26
N GLY A 120 2.81 8.40 19.64
CA GLY A 120 3.06 7.66 18.42
C GLY A 120 4.44 7.95 17.83
N VAL A 121 4.58 7.66 16.53
CA VAL A 121 5.80 8.00 15.79
C VAL A 121 5.46 8.35 14.34
N ILE A 122 6.08 9.41 13.84
CA ILE A 122 6.10 9.74 12.42
C ILE A 122 7.38 9.13 11.83
N ILE A 123 7.23 8.38 10.75
CA ILE A 123 8.32 7.71 10.03
C ILE A 123 8.38 8.31 8.64
N LEU A 124 9.53 8.89 8.30
CA LEU A 124 9.80 9.46 6.99
C LEU A 124 11.05 8.78 6.42
N ALA A 125 11.02 8.40 5.15
CA ALA A 125 12.22 7.96 4.45
C ALA A 125 12.15 8.33 2.97
N ASP A 126 13.32 8.45 2.37
CA ASP A 126 13.46 8.77 0.93
C ASP A 126 12.92 7.66 0.02
N LYS A 127 12.94 6.40 0.49
CA LYS A 127 12.44 5.24 -0.26
C LYS A 127 11.62 4.31 0.62
N MET A 128 10.62 3.66 0.01
CA MET A 128 9.81 2.63 0.67
C MET A 128 10.66 1.40 0.98
N LEU A 129 11.49 0.96 0.03
CA LEU A 129 12.36 -0.21 0.18
C LEU A 129 13.84 0.20 0.21
N PRO A 130 14.72 -0.59 0.89
CA PRO A 130 16.17 -0.38 0.84
C PRO A 130 16.73 -0.56 -0.59
N PRO A 131 17.89 0.08 -0.89
CA PRO A 131 18.70 0.90 0.00
C PRO A 131 18.13 2.31 0.19
N ARG A 132 18.04 2.75 1.44
CA ARG A 132 17.63 4.11 1.84
C ARG A 132 18.86 4.96 2.14
N LYS A 133 18.84 6.22 1.74
CA LYS A 133 19.91 7.20 2.07
C LYS A 133 19.52 8.02 3.30
N HIS A 134 18.24 8.27 3.48
CA HIS A 134 17.72 9.11 4.54
C HIS A 134 16.50 8.46 5.21
N GLY A 135 16.43 8.58 6.52
CA GLY A 135 15.29 8.16 7.31
C GLY A 135 15.21 8.98 8.59
N LEU A 136 14.00 9.34 8.98
CA LEU A 136 13.73 10.13 10.18
C LEU A 136 12.60 9.49 10.96
N LEU A 137 12.82 9.33 12.27
CA LEU A 137 11.80 8.90 13.22
C LEU A 137 11.55 10.05 14.20
N ILE A 138 10.29 10.47 14.29
CA ILE A 138 9.86 11.56 15.17
C ILE A 138 8.85 10.96 16.16
N PRO A 139 9.29 10.47 17.33
CA PRO A 139 8.38 9.97 18.35
C PRO A 139 7.73 11.13 19.11
N GLY A 140 6.53 10.90 19.63
CA GLY A 140 5.86 11.86 20.49
C GLY A 140 4.37 12.07 20.19
N PRO A 141 3.70 12.94 20.96
CA PRO A 141 2.26 13.20 20.83
C PRO A 141 1.88 13.91 19.52
N GLN A 142 2.82 14.51 18.80
CA GLN A 142 2.60 15.13 17.50
C GLN A 142 2.10 14.12 16.45
N ALA A 143 2.48 12.84 16.56
CA ALA A 143 1.97 11.79 15.69
C ALA A 143 0.46 11.59 15.87
N HIS A 144 -0.03 11.58 17.11
CA HIS A 144 -1.46 11.54 17.42
C HIS A 144 -2.19 12.81 16.90
N ALA A 145 -1.64 13.99 17.19
CA ALA A 145 -2.21 15.25 16.70
C ALA A 145 -2.30 15.29 15.15
N MET A 146 -1.27 14.78 14.47
CA MET A 146 -1.25 14.67 13.01
C MET A 146 -2.36 13.73 12.49
N LYS A 147 -2.63 12.61 13.15
CA LYS A 147 -3.73 11.70 12.81
C LYS A 147 -5.10 12.38 12.96
N LEU A 148 -5.32 13.07 14.05
CA LEU A 148 -6.56 13.82 14.28
C LEU A 148 -6.76 14.92 13.23
N GLY A 149 -5.70 15.66 12.91
CA GLY A 149 -5.71 16.68 11.85
C GLY A 149 -6.03 16.08 10.48
N PHE A 150 -5.38 14.96 10.14
CA PHE A 150 -5.61 14.26 8.88
C PHE A 150 -7.04 13.73 8.78
N GLU A 151 -7.60 13.16 9.85
CA GLU A 151 -8.99 12.69 9.88
C GLU A 151 -9.97 13.82 9.54
N LYS A 152 -9.84 14.96 10.21
CA LYS A 152 -10.70 16.13 9.96
C LYS A 152 -10.56 16.65 8.53
N TYR A 153 -9.33 16.74 8.04
CA TYR A 153 -9.03 17.16 6.69
C TYR A 153 -9.62 16.20 5.64
N PHE A 154 -9.42 14.89 5.84
CA PHE A 154 -9.95 13.87 4.94
C PHE A 154 -11.48 13.89 4.89
N LEU A 155 -12.14 13.97 6.03
CA LEU A 155 -13.61 14.04 6.11
C LEU A 155 -14.14 15.33 5.47
N TRP A 156 -13.44 16.44 5.65
CA TRP A 156 -13.79 17.71 4.99
C TRP A 156 -13.68 17.59 3.46
N LYS A 157 -12.57 17.05 2.96
CA LYS A 157 -12.39 16.78 1.53
C LYS A 157 -13.48 15.90 0.95
N ALA A 158 -13.75 14.77 1.61
CA ALA A 158 -14.77 13.82 1.17
C ALA A 158 -16.17 14.47 1.08
N ARG A 159 -16.52 15.31 2.04
CA ARG A 159 -17.80 16.05 2.03
C ARG A 159 -17.91 17.09 0.90
N HIS A 160 -16.80 17.60 0.43
CA HIS A 160 -16.76 18.60 -0.65
C HIS A 160 -16.42 18.00 -2.03
N GLY A 161 -16.32 16.68 -2.13
CA GLY A 161 -16.03 16.00 -3.40
C GLY A 161 -14.57 16.10 -3.86
N TYR A 162 -13.64 16.54 -3.00
CA TYR A 162 -12.21 16.55 -3.31
C TYR A 162 -11.64 15.15 -3.12
N VAL A 163 -11.20 14.52 -4.21
CA VAL A 163 -10.76 13.12 -4.19
C VAL A 163 -9.24 12.94 -4.07
N GLN A 164 -8.45 13.93 -4.45
CA GLN A 164 -6.99 13.84 -4.35
C GLN A 164 -6.51 14.07 -2.92
N LEU A 165 -5.65 13.20 -2.41
CA LEU A 165 -4.85 13.47 -1.21
C LEU A 165 -3.76 14.50 -1.52
N PRO A 166 -3.26 15.24 -0.53
CA PRO A 166 -2.21 16.23 -0.71
C PRO A 166 -0.89 15.63 -1.19
#